data_5aaeed3355faed61bddce2c2f8c2cd4b
#
_entry.id   5aaeed3355faed61bddce2c2f8c2cd4b
#
_cell.length_a   1.000
_cell.length_b   1.000
_cell.length_c   1.000
_cell.angle_alpha   90.00
_cell.angle_beta   90.00
_cell.angle_gamma   90.00
#
_symmetry.space_group_name_H-M   'P 1'
#
loop_
_entity.id
_entity.type
_entity.pdbx_description
1 polymer ?
#
loop_
_entity_poly.entity_id
_entity_poly.type
_entity_poly.pdbx_seq_one_letter_code
_entity_poly.pdbx_strand_id
1 'polypeptide(L)'
;LKHMPVPDFSDKDYEKTERHILDIYGLANETLFYLQSEEFTAEERNRYVEKFLPDTIRFLNAIPYHFATSTVNEISIRWYENARYVLTEYETKLDFLNKMVIARQPLTYIHSRMVARIASEIAEEMLWKCPELFMQSCGYETIGEVLQNRDKILDYVCNCAMLHDIGKTQIVDVINQQTRSLTDREFALLREHSERGAALLHGDEVFEPYIDVILGHHKTYDGKGGYPADFDNTASSKRILIDLITIADCTDAATDLLGRNYATGKNFYKLLEELEE
;
A
#
# COMPACT_ATOMS: atom_id res chain seq x y z
N LEU A 1 -1.01 -29.90 10.55
CA LEU A 1 -2.23 -29.12 10.84
C LEU A 1 -2.98 -28.88 9.55
N LYS A 2 -4.29 -29.14 9.51
CA LYS A 2 -5.11 -28.81 8.32
C LYS A 2 -5.25 -27.30 8.13
N HIS A 3 -5.28 -26.55 9.24
CA HIS A 3 -5.35 -25.10 9.28
C HIS A 3 -4.55 -24.60 10.49
N MET A 4 -3.99 -23.38 10.37
CA MET A 4 -3.36 -22.74 11.51
C MET A 4 -4.43 -22.21 12.47
N PRO A 5 -4.22 -22.28 13.78
CA PRO A 5 -5.20 -21.82 14.76
C PRO A 5 -5.32 -20.29 14.73
N VAL A 6 -6.53 -19.80 15.01
CA VAL A 6 -6.80 -18.37 15.25
C VAL A 6 -7.23 -18.23 16.71
N PRO A 7 -6.69 -17.29 17.50
CA PRO A 7 -7.10 -17.07 18.89
C PRO A 7 -8.55 -16.63 18.98
N ASP A 8 -9.22 -17.07 20.04
CA ASP A 8 -10.48 -16.45 20.46
C ASP A 8 -10.17 -15.27 21.37
N PHE A 9 -10.16 -14.08 20.80
CA PHE A 9 -9.88 -12.83 21.53
C PHE A 9 -11.01 -12.40 22.47
N SER A 10 -12.13 -13.10 22.49
CA SER A 10 -13.20 -12.92 23.49
C SER A 10 -12.96 -13.70 24.78
N ASP A 11 -12.07 -14.68 24.76
CA ASP A 11 -11.68 -15.47 25.95
C ASP A 11 -10.80 -14.62 26.88
N LYS A 12 -11.08 -14.68 28.19
CA LYS A 12 -10.28 -13.98 29.21
C LYS A 12 -8.84 -14.47 29.33
N ASP A 13 -8.59 -15.71 28.94
CA ASP A 13 -7.27 -16.36 28.97
C ASP A 13 -6.56 -16.33 27.57
N TYR A 14 -7.06 -15.51 26.65
CA TYR A 14 -6.53 -15.46 25.28
C TYR A 14 -5.03 -15.14 25.21
N GLU A 15 -4.48 -14.35 26.14
CA GLU A 15 -3.06 -13.99 26.16
C GLU A 15 -2.11 -15.20 26.18
N LYS A 16 -2.49 -16.28 26.86
CA LYS A 16 -1.70 -17.52 26.88
C LYS A 16 -1.76 -18.26 25.54
N THR A 17 -2.95 -18.25 24.95
CA THR A 17 -3.22 -18.90 23.65
C THR A 17 -2.58 -18.08 22.54
N GLU A 18 -2.65 -16.75 22.63
CA GLU A 18 -2.07 -15.82 21.69
C GLU A 18 -0.57 -16.04 21.50
N ARG A 19 0.22 -16.07 22.59
CA ARG A 19 1.67 -16.28 22.49
C ARG A 19 2.00 -17.56 21.74
N HIS A 20 1.31 -18.65 22.04
CA HIS A 20 1.51 -19.92 21.36
C HIS A 20 1.15 -19.86 19.87
N ILE A 21 0.12 -19.11 19.53
CA ILE A 21 -0.30 -18.91 18.14
C ILE A 21 0.68 -18.02 17.39
N LEU A 22 1.18 -16.94 18.01
CA LEU A 22 2.24 -16.10 17.45
C LEU A 22 3.52 -16.92 17.20
N ASP A 23 3.89 -17.84 18.09
CA ASP A 23 5.02 -18.74 17.88
C ASP A 23 4.79 -19.65 16.65
N ILE A 24 3.56 -20.16 16.45
CA ILE A 24 3.22 -20.98 15.28
C ILE A 24 3.33 -20.17 13.98
N TYR A 25 2.83 -18.93 13.97
CA TYR A 25 2.93 -18.06 12.80
C TYR A 25 4.37 -17.61 12.56
N GLY A 26 5.14 -17.36 13.62
CA GLY A 26 6.58 -17.13 13.54
C GLY A 26 7.32 -18.29 12.89
N LEU A 27 7.03 -19.52 13.30
CA LEU A 27 7.63 -20.74 12.73
C LEU A 27 7.22 -20.92 11.26
N ALA A 28 5.98 -20.63 10.89
CA ALA A 28 5.53 -20.67 9.50
C ALA A 28 6.28 -19.64 8.64
N ASN A 29 6.54 -18.44 9.20
CA ASN A 29 7.33 -17.42 8.56
C ASN A 29 8.79 -17.86 8.36
N GLU A 30 9.43 -18.42 9.37
CA GLU A 30 10.77 -19.01 9.24
C GLU A 30 10.81 -20.12 8.17
N THR A 31 9.73 -20.88 8.01
CA THR A 31 9.64 -21.89 6.95
C THR A 31 9.64 -21.25 5.57
N LEU A 32 8.97 -20.11 5.38
CA LEU A 32 9.05 -19.34 4.12
C LEU A 32 10.48 -18.91 3.80
N PHE A 33 11.24 -18.50 4.81
CA PHE A 33 12.66 -18.17 4.64
C PHE A 33 13.47 -19.36 4.11
N TYR A 34 13.27 -20.57 4.68
CA TYR A 34 13.96 -21.76 4.20
C TYR A 34 13.55 -22.18 2.79
N LEU A 35 12.30 -21.91 2.38
CA LEU A 35 11.84 -22.20 1.03
C LEU A 35 12.52 -21.38 -0.07
N GLN A 36 13.27 -20.33 0.29
CA GLN A 36 14.07 -19.56 -0.66
C GLN A 36 15.30 -20.34 -1.17
N SER A 37 15.67 -21.44 -0.50
CA SER A 37 16.81 -22.25 -0.92
C SER A 37 16.57 -22.92 -2.28
N GLU A 38 17.65 -23.18 -3.02
CA GLU A 38 17.60 -23.83 -4.35
C GLU A 38 17.10 -25.29 -4.30
N GLU A 39 16.95 -25.87 -3.09
CA GLU A 39 16.47 -27.23 -2.88
C GLU A 39 14.98 -27.38 -3.21
N PHE A 40 14.21 -26.28 -3.25
CA PHE A 40 12.78 -26.29 -3.52
C PHE A 40 12.46 -25.79 -4.91
N THR A 41 11.58 -26.50 -5.59
CA THR A 41 11.01 -26.05 -6.87
C THR A 41 10.04 -24.88 -6.67
N ALA A 42 9.80 -24.07 -7.71
CA ALA A 42 8.82 -23.00 -7.68
C ALA A 42 7.40 -23.52 -7.34
N GLU A 43 7.03 -24.73 -7.85
CA GLU A 43 5.74 -25.33 -7.55
C GLU A 43 5.60 -25.70 -6.07
N GLU A 44 6.64 -26.22 -5.45
CA GLU A 44 6.63 -26.53 -4.00
C GLU A 44 6.49 -25.26 -3.15
N ARG A 45 7.20 -24.19 -3.52
CA ARG A 45 7.11 -22.89 -2.87
C ARG A 45 5.72 -22.30 -2.97
N ASN A 46 5.15 -22.24 -4.17
CA ASN A 46 3.81 -21.70 -4.40
C ASN A 46 2.75 -22.50 -3.62
N ARG A 47 2.83 -23.84 -3.65
CA ARG A 47 1.92 -24.72 -2.89
C ARG A 47 1.98 -24.45 -1.38
N TYR A 48 3.15 -24.16 -0.85
CA TYR A 48 3.30 -23.80 0.56
C TYR A 48 2.62 -22.46 0.88
N VAL A 49 2.88 -21.42 0.06
CA VAL A 49 2.28 -20.09 0.24
C VAL A 49 0.77 -20.15 0.10
N GLU A 50 0.24 -20.81 -0.92
CA GLU A 50 -1.20 -21.00 -1.15
C GLU A 50 -1.89 -21.64 0.05
N LYS A 51 -1.20 -22.54 0.72
CA LYS A 51 -1.74 -23.21 1.90
C LYS A 51 -1.78 -22.30 3.14
N PHE A 52 -0.75 -21.50 3.36
CA PHE A 52 -0.61 -20.68 4.58
C PHE A 52 -1.18 -19.28 4.47
N LEU A 53 -1.24 -18.72 3.28
CA LEU A 53 -1.76 -17.38 3.05
C LEU A 53 -3.20 -17.20 3.57
N PRO A 54 -4.17 -18.07 3.26
CA PRO A 54 -5.54 -17.94 3.79
C PRO A 54 -5.60 -17.95 5.32
N ASP A 55 -4.77 -18.76 5.95
CA ASP A 55 -4.71 -18.87 7.43
C ASP A 55 -4.13 -17.59 8.03
N THR A 56 -3.09 -17.03 7.42
CA THR A 56 -2.48 -15.75 7.85
C THR A 56 -3.47 -14.59 7.74
N ILE A 57 -4.17 -14.48 6.62
CA ILE A 57 -5.19 -13.46 6.43
C ILE A 57 -6.34 -13.62 7.43
N ARG A 58 -6.78 -14.86 7.70
CA ARG A 58 -7.81 -15.13 8.71
C ARG A 58 -7.34 -14.73 10.11
N PHE A 59 -6.09 -14.99 10.45
CA PHE A 59 -5.49 -14.55 11.71
C PHE A 59 -5.46 -13.03 11.83
N LEU A 60 -4.95 -12.33 10.82
CA LEU A 60 -4.88 -10.87 10.79
C LEU A 60 -6.28 -10.23 10.93
N ASN A 61 -7.28 -10.79 10.27
CA ASN A 61 -8.68 -10.34 10.37
C ASN A 61 -9.30 -10.56 11.75
N ALA A 62 -8.84 -11.57 12.50
CA ALA A 62 -9.37 -11.89 13.81
C ALA A 62 -8.82 -10.99 14.93
N ILE A 63 -7.69 -10.30 14.69
CA ILE A 63 -7.06 -9.45 15.70
C ILE A 63 -7.86 -8.18 15.89
N PRO A 64 -8.31 -7.86 17.12
CA PRO A 64 -8.99 -6.60 17.40
C PRO A 64 -8.11 -5.40 17.09
N TYR A 65 -8.69 -4.34 16.52
CA TYR A 65 -7.94 -3.12 16.15
C TYR A 65 -7.24 -2.42 17.33
N HIS A 66 -7.81 -2.51 18.52
CA HIS A 66 -7.24 -1.90 19.72
C HIS A 66 -6.12 -2.74 20.37
N PHE A 67 -5.82 -3.88 19.78
CA PHE A 67 -4.81 -4.79 20.32
C PHE A 67 -3.41 -4.26 20.02
N ALA A 68 -2.48 -4.44 20.97
CA ALA A 68 -1.10 -3.99 20.82
C ALA A 68 -0.42 -4.66 19.63
N THR A 69 -0.25 -3.90 18.57
CA THR A 69 -0.10 -4.39 17.22
C THR A 69 1.33 -4.45 16.73
N SER A 70 2.32 -4.04 17.58
CA SER A 70 3.73 -4.07 17.18
C SER A 70 4.19 -5.46 16.73
N THR A 71 3.87 -6.50 17.50
CA THR A 71 4.21 -7.88 17.17
C THR A 71 3.45 -8.39 15.94
N VAL A 72 2.19 -8.01 15.81
CA VAL A 72 1.36 -8.41 14.65
C VAL A 72 1.84 -7.73 13.39
N ASN A 73 2.17 -6.44 13.46
CA ASN A 73 2.73 -5.70 12.33
C ASN A 73 4.09 -6.29 11.93
N GLU A 74 4.95 -6.62 12.90
CA GLU A 74 6.23 -7.27 12.63
C GLU A 74 6.04 -8.62 11.93
N ILE A 75 5.10 -9.46 12.39
CA ILE A 75 4.79 -10.73 11.72
C ILE A 75 4.31 -10.49 10.29
N SER A 76 3.42 -9.53 10.08
CA SER A 76 2.88 -9.22 8.75
C SER A 76 3.97 -8.75 7.79
N ILE A 77 4.87 -7.87 8.26
CA ILE A 77 6.00 -7.37 7.48
C ILE A 77 6.94 -8.53 7.12
N ARG A 78 7.33 -9.36 8.09
CA ARG A 78 8.19 -10.53 7.86
C ARG A 78 7.56 -11.53 6.91
N TRP A 79 6.25 -11.74 6.99
CA TRP A 79 5.52 -12.57 6.04
C TRP A 79 5.66 -12.04 4.62
N TYR A 80 5.49 -10.74 4.43
CA TYR A 80 5.67 -10.14 3.13
C TYR A 80 7.14 -10.25 2.65
N GLU A 81 8.10 -9.86 3.50
CA GLU A 81 9.52 -9.94 3.19
C GLU A 81 9.97 -11.33 2.76
N ASN A 82 9.48 -12.37 3.40
CA ASN A 82 9.79 -13.74 3.01
C ASN A 82 8.95 -14.23 1.83
N ALA A 83 7.67 -13.89 1.78
CA ALA A 83 6.77 -14.31 0.71
C ALA A 83 7.17 -13.73 -0.66
N ARG A 84 7.73 -12.50 -0.71
CA ARG A 84 8.15 -11.88 -1.97
C ARG A 84 9.21 -12.66 -2.74
N TYR A 85 10.04 -13.44 -2.05
CA TYR A 85 11.03 -14.29 -2.70
C TYR A 85 10.45 -15.65 -3.13
N VAL A 86 9.33 -16.04 -2.56
CA VAL A 86 8.62 -17.29 -2.89
C VAL A 86 7.58 -17.02 -3.97
N LEU A 87 6.85 -15.91 -3.87
CA LEU A 87 5.89 -15.46 -4.86
C LEU A 87 6.63 -14.79 -6.02
N THR A 88 6.47 -15.33 -7.22
CA THR A 88 7.17 -14.84 -8.42
C THR A 88 6.29 -13.97 -9.30
N GLU A 89 4.96 -14.20 -9.27
CA GLU A 89 4.01 -13.51 -10.14
C GLU A 89 3.54 -12.21 -9.52
N TYR A 90 3.51 -11.14 -10.34
CA TYR A 90 3.08 -9.80 -9.92
C TYR A 90 1.69 -9.80 -9.30
N GLU A 91 0.72 -10.44 -9.96
CA GLU A 91 -0.68 -10.48 -9.52
C GLU A 91 -0.80 -11.17 -8.15
N THR A 92 -0.03 -12.22 -7.90
CA THR A 92 -0.03 -12.93 -6.63
C THR A 92 0.59 -12.08 -5.52
N LYS A 93 1.67 -11.35 -5.81
CA LYS A 93 2.29 -10.41 -4.86
C LYS A 93 1.34 -9.26 -4.52
N LEU A 94 0.73 -8.66 -5.54
CA LEU A 94 -0.22 -7.56 -5.36
C LEU A 94 -1.46 -8.01 -4.59
N ASP A 95 -2.00 -9.19 -4.89
CA ASP A 95 -3.14 -9.77 -4.17
C ASP A 95 -2.80 -9.98 -2.68
N PHE A 96 -1.60 -10.48 -2.39
CA PHE A 96 -1.11 -10.64 -1.02
C PHE A 96 -1.06 -9.31 -0.27
N LEU A 97 -0.46 -8.28 -0.87
CA LEU A 97 -0.38 -6.94 -0.27
C LEU A 97 -1.78 -6.34 -0.04
N ASN A 98 -2.66 -6.42 -1.02
CA ASN A 98 -4.04 -5.93 -0.90
C ASN A 98 -4.79 -6.64 0.23
N LYS A 99 -4.64 -7.95 0.37
CA LYS A 99 -5.23 -8.71 1.47
C LYS A 99 -4.68 -8.29 2.83
N MET A 100 -3.39 -7.98 2.92
CA MET A 100 -2.80 -7.42 4.15
C MET A 100 -3.42 -6.06 4.49
N VAL A 101 -3.53 -5.15 3.49
CA VAL A 101 -4.15 -3.84 3.70
C VAL A 101 -5.60 -3.99 4.14
N ILE A 102 -6.41 -4.82 3.46
CA ILE A 102 -7.80 -5.08 3.84
C ILE A 102 -7.90 -5.58 5.28
N ALA A 103 -7.03 -6.50 5.67
CA ALA A 103 -7.06 -7.09 6.99
C ALA A 103 -6.72 -6.12 8.12
N ARG A 104 -5.77 -5.21 7.89
CA ARG A 104 -5.25 -4.30 8.92
C ARG A 104 -5.76 -2.88 8.79
N GLN A 105 -5.99 -2.42 7.59
CA GLN A 105 -6.31 -1.02 7.26
C GLN A 105 -7.45 -0.96 6.23
N PRO A 106 -8.66 -1.47 6.55
CA PRO A 106 -9.76 -1.56 5.56
C PRO A 106 -10.16 -0.18 5.03
N LEU A 107 -10.07 0.89 5.83
CA LEU A 107 -10.36 2.25 5.37
C LEU A 107 -9.29 2.73 4.37
N THR A 108 -8.01 2.41 4.60
CA THR A 108 -6.93 2.69 3.64
C THR A 108 -7.18 1.95 2.32
N TYR A 109 -7.62 0.70 2.37
CA TYR A 109 -7.96 -0.03 1.15
C TYR A 109 -9.11 0.62 0.37
N ILE A 110 -10.19 1.02 1.05
CA ILE A 110 -11.31 1.72 0.43
C ILE A 110 -10.83 3.04 -0.20
N HIS A 111 -10.06 3.82 0.54
CA HIS A 111 -9.41 5.04 0.07
C HIS A 111 -8.57 4.79 -1.19
N SER A 112 -7.63 3.84 -1.15
CA SER A 112 -6.80 3.51 -2.31
C SER A 112 -7.62 3.10 -3.55
N ARG A 113 -8.75 2.40 -3.35
CA ARG A 113 -9.70 2.08 -4.43
C ARG A 113 -10.37 3.32 -5.02
N MET A 114 -10.71 4.31 -4.20
CA MET A 114 -11.29 5.57 -4.66
C MET A 114 -10.24 6.42 -5.38
N VAL A 115 -9.03 6.52 -4.83
CA VAL A 115 -7.89 7.17 -5.48
C VAL A 115 -7.60 6.52 -6.83
N ALA A 116 -7.59 5.20 -6.91
CA ALA A 116 -7.38 4.48 -8.17
C ALA A 116 -8.44 4.83 -9.22
N ARG A 117 -9.70 4.94 -8.82
CA ARG A 117 -10.78 5.33 -9.73
C ARG A 117 -10.60 6.76 -10.22
N ILE A 118 -10.36 7.72 -9.32
CA ILE A 118 -10.17 9.13 -9.67
C ILE A 118 -8.94 9.28 -10.59
N ALA A 119 -7.80 8.67 -10.22
CA ALA A 119 -6.57 8.72 -11.00
C ALA A 119 -6.75 8.12 -12.41
N SER A 120 -7.48 7.00 -12.52
CA SER A 120 -7.73 6.35 -13.81
C SER A 120 -8.59 7.23 -14.72
N GLU A 121 -9.63 7.88 -14.20
CA GLU A 121 -10.48 8.80 -14.98
C GLU A 121 -9.68 10.01 -15.47
N ILE A 122 -8.82 10.60 -14.61
CA ILE A 122 -7.94 11.71 -15.00
C ILE A 122 -6.94 11.23 -16.05
N ALA A 123 -6.29 10.08 -15.83
CA ALA A 123 -5.31 9.53 -16.76
C ALA A 123 -5.93 9.22 -18.14
N GLU A 124 -7.17 8.75 -18.18
CA GLU A 124 -7.90 8.48 -19.41
C GLU A 124 -8.10 9.76 -20.24
N GLU A 125 -8.51 10.86 -19.58
CA GLU A 125 -8.62 12.16 -20.23
C GLU A 125 -7.26 12.72 -20.67
N MET A 126 -6.21 12.54 -19.86
CA MET A 126 -4.85 12.94 -20.21
C MET A 126 -4.31 12.17 -21.42
N LEU A 127 -4.52 10.85 -21.49
CA LEU A 127 -4.13 10.02 -22.64
C LEU A 127 -4.83 10.45 -23.94
N TRP A 128 -6.02 11.02 -23.82
CA TRP A 128 -6.74 11.57 -24.95
C TRP A 128 -6.20 12.96 -25.37
N LYS A 129 -5.89 13.84 -24.42
CA LYS A 129 -5.57 15.25 -24.67
C LYS A 129 -4.07 15.53 -24.80
N CYS A 130 -3.25 14.85 -24.01
CA CYS A 130 -1.81 15.10 -23.88
C CYS A 130 -1.03 13.77 -23.60
N PRO A 131 -1.13 12.77 -24.50
CA PRO A 131 -0.49 11.46 -24.30
C PRO A 131 1.04 11.55 -24.14
N GLU A 132 1.68 12.59 -24.67
CA GLU A 132 3.12 12.83 -24.57
C GLU A 132 3.61 12.91 -23.09
N LEU A 133 2.75 13.29 -22.16
CA LEU A 133 3.10 13.38 -20.74
C LEU A 133 3.45 12.01 -20.13
N PHE A 134 2.92 10.92 -20.69
CA PHE A 134 3.19 9.57 -20.21
C PHE A 134 4.46 8.94 -20.79
N MET A 135 5.07 9.55 -21.82
CA MET A 135 6.23 8.96 -22.51
C MET A 135 7.36 8.63 -21.52
N GLN A 136 7.86 9.63 -20.80
CA GLN A 136 8.98 9.45 -19.87
C GLN A 136 8.60 8.53 -18.71
N SER A 137 7.45 8.75 -18.08
CA SER A 137 7.06 8.01 -16.88
C SER A 137 6.75 6.54 -17.13
N CYS A 138 6.34 6.20 -18.35
CA CYS A 138 6.03 4.84 -18.75
C CYS A 138 7.10 4.19 -19.63
N GLY A 139 8.18 4.93 -19.98
CA GLY A 139 9.31 4.42 -20.73
C GLY A 139 9.01 4.22 -22.21
N TYR A 140 8.15 5.05 -22.83
CA TYR A 140 7.86 5.04 -24.25
C TYR A 140 8.60 6.15 -24.98
N GLU A 141 9.03 5.88 -26.21
CA GLU A 141 9.79 6.82 -27.03
C GLU A 141 8.87 7.66 -27.91
N THR A 142 7.66 7.18 -28.20
CA THR A 142 6.71 7.82 -29.12
C THR A 142 5.29 7.89 -28.56
N ILE A 143 4.53 8.90 -28.99
CA ILE A 143 3.10 9.02 -28.70
C ILE A 143 2.33 7.77 -29.23
N GLY A 144 2.76 7.25 -30.37
CA GLY A 144 2.14 6.03 -30.95
C GLY A 144 2.23 4.82 -30.00
N GLU A 145 3.38 4.63 -29.35
CA GLU A 145 3.56 3.58 -28.35
C GLU A 145 2.71 3.83 -27.10
N VAL A 146 2.61 5.08 -26.62
CA VAL A 146 1.72 5.44 -25.51
C VAL A 146 0.28 5.03 -25.83
N LEU A 147 -0.23 5.42 -27.00
CA LEU A 147 -1.61 5.12 -27.42
C LEU A 147 -1.87 3.63 -27.63
N GLN A 148 -0.88 2.89 -28.14
CA GLN A 148 -0.97 1.43 -28.31
C GLN A 148 -0.97 0.68 -26.97
N ASN A 149 -0.37 1.25 -25.93
CA ASN A 149 -0.28 0.64 -24.61
C ASN A 149 -1.18 1.34 -23.58
N ARG A 150 -2.23 2.02 -24.01
CA ARG A 150 -3.15 2.77 -23.16
C ARG A 150 -3.65 1.96 -21.96
N ASP A 151 -4.12 0.73 -22.20
CA ASP A 151 -4.66 -0.12 -21.12
C ASP A 151 -3.60 -0.47 -20.06
N LYS A 152 -2.36 -0.75 -20.50
CA LYS A 152 -1.25 -0.99 -19.58
C LYS A 152 -0.87 0.24 -18.76
N ILE A 153 -1.01 1.44 -19.34
CA ILE A 153 -0.77 2.68 -18.62
C ILE A 153 -1.86 2.89 -17.57
N LEU A 154 -3.12 2.64 -17.89
CA LEU A 154 -4.22 2.72 -16.94
C LEU A 154 -4.09 1.68 -15.82
N ASP A 155 -3.68 0.46 -16.13
CA ASP A 155 -3.36 -0.55 -15.11
C ASP A 155 -2.20 -0.10 -14.21
N TYR A 156 -1.17 0.52 -14.80
CA TYR A 156 -0.04 1.05 -14.04
C TYR A 156 -0.48 2.18 -13.09
N VAL A 157 -1.28 3.13 -13.57
CA VAL A 157 -1.87 4.20 -12.74
C VAL A 157 -2.72 3.63 -11.61
N CYS A 158 -3.57 2.66 -11.91
CA CYS A 158 -4.39 1.97 -10.92
C CYS A 158 -3.51 1.33 -9.83
N ASN A 159 -2.44 0.63 -10.23
CA ASN A 159 -1.52 -0.01 -9.29
C ASN A 159 -0.71 1.00 -8.47
N CYS A 160 -0.29 2.14 -9.04
CA CYS A 160 0.30 3.25 -8.30
C CYS A 160 -0.64 3.71 -7.17
N ALA A 161 -1.91 3.91 -7.50
CA ALA A 161 -2.93 4.31 -6.52
C ALA A 161 -3.19 3.24 -5.46
N MET A 162 -3.20 1.96 -5.83
CA MET A 162 -3.40 0.87 -4.85
C MET A 162 -2.24 0.72 -3.87
N LEU A 163 -1.03 1.12 -4.27
CA LEU A 163 0.20 0.95 -3.49
C LEU A 163 0.66 2.21 -2.75
N HIS A 164 0.18 3.42 -3.11
CA HIS A 164 0.71 4.68 -2.57
C HIS A 164 0.76 4.70 -1.05
N ASP A 165 -0.24 4.15 -0.40
CA ASP A 165 -0.46 4.13 1.04
C ASP A 165 -0.05 2.81 1.73
N ILE A 166 0.65 1.90 1.04
CA ILE A 166 1.00 0.58 1.58
C ILE A 166 1.75 0.66 2.91
N GLY A 167 2.54 1.70 3.12
CA GLY A 167 3.29 1.91 4.35
C GLY A 167 2.44 2.17 5.58
N LYS A 168 1.16 2.52 5.43
CA LYS A 168 0.21 2.63 6.56
C LYS A 168 0.01 1.29 7.27
N THR A 169 0.27 0.17 6.61
CA THR A 169 0.27 -1.16 7.23
C THR A 169 1.33 -1.31 8.32
N GLN A 170 2.37 -0.47 8.31
CA GLN A 170 3.46 -0.47 9.29
C GLN A 170 3.28 0.61 10.38
N ILE A 171 2.21 1.40 10.29
CA ILE A 171 1.90 2.42 11.29
C ILE A 171 0.93 1.82 12.30
N VAL A 172 1.15 2.16 13.57
CA VAL A 172 0.33 1.65 14.67
C VAL A 172 -1.14 2.00 14.43
N ASP A 173 -2.00 0.99 14.43
CA ASP A 173 -3.44 1.10 14.14
C ASP A 173 -4.15 2.18 14.97
N VAL A 174 -3.68 2.41 16.20
CA VAL A 174 -4.23 3.44 17.12
C VAL A 174 -4.24 4.82 16.48
N ILE A 175 -3.26 5.16 15.63
CA ILE A 175 -3.20 6.47 14.96
C ILE A 175 -4.32 6.60 13.93
N ASN A 176 -4.55 5.57 13.15
CA ASN A 176 -5.57 5.59 12.09
C ASN A 176 -7.01 5.50 12.61
N GLN A 177 -7.19 5.15 13.88
CA GLN A 177 -8.50 4.95 14.51
C GLN A 177 -8.91 6.06 15.48
N GLN A 178 -8.14 7.14 15.56
CA GLN A 178 -8.49 8.24 16.46
C GLN A 178 -9.78 8.93 15.99
N THR A 179 -10.69 9.15 16.94
CA THR A 179 -11.92 9.92 16.74
C THR A 179 -11.72 11.42 16.99
N ARG A 180 -10.49 11.84 17.19
CA ARG A 180 -10.02 13.21 17.43
C ARG A 180 -8.93 13.59 16.43
N SER A 181 -8.60 14.87 16.35
CA SER A 181 -7.41 15.33 15.63
C SER A 181 -6.15 14.67 16.18
N LEU A 182 -5.25 14.30 15.28
CA LEU A 182 -3.95 13.76 15.65
C LEU A 182 -3.09 14.84 16.34
N THR A 183 -2.28 14.43 17.29
CA THR A 183 -1.21 15.27 17.83
C THR A 183 -0.09 15.43 16.82
N ASP A 184 0.77 16.44 16.99
CA ASP A 184 1.92 16.66 16.08
C ASP A 184 2.83 15.42 15.98
N ARG A 185 3.01 14.68 17.07
CA ARG A 185 3.81 13.44 17.10
C ARG A 185 3.14 12.31 16.32
N GLU A 186 1.84 12.13 16.49
CA GLU A 186 1.07 11.13 15.75
C GLU A 186 1.07 11.47 14.26
N PHE A 187 0.95 12.76 13.94
CA PHE A 187 1.01 13.20 12.54
C PHE A 187 2.40 13.04 11.93
N ALA A 188 3.47 13.30 12.70
CA ALA A 188 4.83 13.03 12.26
C ALA A 188 5.05 11.56 11.96
N LEU A 189 4.56 10.66 12.85
CA LEU A 189 4.63 9.22 12.63
C LEU A 189 3.80 8.78 11.41
N LEU A 190 2.62 9.37 11.21
CA LEU A 190 1.79 9.07 10.04
C LEU A 190 2.50 9.44 8.73
N ARG A 191 3.26 10.55 8.71
CA ARG A 191 4.03 10.98 7.53
C ARG A 191 5.10 9.98 7.10
N GLU A 192 5.58 9.14 8.01
CA GLU A 192 6.58 8.11 7.68
C GLU A 192 6.04 7.01 6.74
N HIS A 193 4.71 6.95 6.48
CA HIS A 193 4.15 5.87 5.67
C HIS A 193 4.71 5.84 4.25
N SER A 194 5.04 6.97 3.63
CA SER A 194 5.62 7.01 2.30
C SER A 194 7.01 6.36 2.26
N GLU A 195 7.88 6.69 3.23
CA GLU A 195 9.21 6.09 3.36
C GLU A 195 9.12 4.61 3.75
N ARG A 196 8.23 4.26 4.68
CA ARG A 196 8.02 2.88 5.12
C ARG A 196 7.45 2.01 3.99
N GLY A 197 6.53 2.56 3.19
CA GLY A 197 5.99 1.87 2.02
C GLY A 197 7.05 1.61 0.96
N ALA A 198 7.86 2.60 0.65
CA ALA A 198 8.98 2.47 -0.26
C ALA A 198 10.01 1.44 0.25
N ALA A 199 10.39 1.51 1.52
CA ALA A 199 11.32 0.57 2.14
C ALA A 199 10.79 -0.88 2.14
N LEU A 200 9.46 -1.07 2.34
CA LEU A 200 8.84 -2.39 2.30
C LEU A 200 8.98 -3.06 0.93
N LEU A 201 8.86 -2.29 -0.15
CA LEU A 201 8.82 -2.80 -1.52
C LEU A 201 10.20 -2.73 -2.22
N HIS A 202 11.12 -1.92 -1.70
CA HIS A 202 12.45 -1.76 -2.29
C HIS A 202 13.22 -3.09 -2.38
N GLY A 203 13.91 -3.28 -3.50
CA GLY A 203 14.65 -4.51 -3.82
C GLY A 203 13.78 -5.65 -4.36
N ASP A 204 12.49 -5.43 -4.57
CA ASP A 204 11.63 -6.32 -5.35
C ASP A 204 11.45 -5.73 -6.76
N GLU A 205 12.09 -6.33 -7.77
CA GLU A 205 12.07 -5.85 -9.16
C GLU A 205 10.66 -5.58 -9.70
N VAL A 206 9.68 -6.32 -9.20
CA VAL A 206 8.27 -6.17 -9.59
C VAL A 206 7.70 -4.84 -9.13
N PHE A 207 8.13 -4.34 -7.97
CA PHE A 207 7.59 -3.12 -7.37
C PHE A 207 8.50 -1.90 -7.49
N GLU A 208 9.75 -2.05 -7.91
CA GLU A 208 10.66 -0.92 -8.15
C GLU A 208 10.03 0.21 -8.98
N PRO A 209 9.24 -0.06 -10.04
CA PRO A 209 8.60 1.00 -10.82
C PRO A 209 7.62 1.91 -10.05
N TYR A 210 7.15 1.49 -8.87
CA TYR A 210 6.17 2.21 -8.05
C TYR A 210 6.80 3.02 -6.92
N ILE A 211 8.08 2.79 -6.60
CA ILE A 211 8.76 3.36 -5.42
C ILE A 211 8.70 4.89 -5.41
N ASP A 212 9.02 5.54 -6.53
CA ASP A 212 9.00 7.01 -6.61
C ASP A 212 7.60 7.58 -6.38
N VAL A 213 6.54 6.88 -6.83
CA VAL A 213 5.16 7.31 -6.60
C VAL A 213 4.80 7.17 -5.12
N ILE A 214 5.18 6.05 -4.49
CA ILE A 214 4.96 5.82 -3.06
C ILE A 214 5.69 6.88 -2.22
N LEU A 215 6.92 7.24 -2.58
CA LEU A 215 7.68 8.29 -1.90
C LEU A 215 7.08 9.67 -2.13
N GLY A 216 6.69 9.96 -3.38
CA GLY A 216 6.44 11.32 -3.83
C GLY A 216 5.00 11.82 -3.73
N HIS A 217 4.00 10.97 -3.46
CA HIS A 217 2.58 11.34 -3.53
C HIS A 217 2.14 12.42 -2.53
N HIS A 218 3.00 12.80 -1.59
CA HIS A 218 2.79 13.92 -0.68
C HIS A 218 3.76 15.09 -0.89
N LYS A 219 4.48 15.11 -2.00
CA LYS A 219 5.31 16.27 -2.36
C LYS A 219 4.47 17.35 -3.05
N THR A 220 4.84 18.61 -2.81
CA THR A 220 4.25 19.72 -3.57
C THR A 220 4.74 19.70 -5.01
N TYR A 221 3.95 20.27 -5.91
CA TYR A 221 4.26 20.33 -7.35
C TYR A 221 5.61 20.98 -7.64
N ASP A 222 6.01 22.01 -6.90
CA ASP A 222 7.29 22.70 -7.06
C ASP A 222 8.50 21.97 -6.40
N GLY A 223 8.26 20.83 -5.76
CA GLY A 223 9.26 20.02 -5.08
C GLY A 223 9.76 20.57 -3.74
N LYS A 224 9.36 21.81 -3.36
CA LYS A 224 9.91 22.47 -2.17
C LYS A 224 9.22 22.08 -0.86
N GLY A 225 8.00 21.61 -0.95
CA GLY A 225 7.19 21.24 0.21
C GLY A 225 6.83 19.77 0.25
N GLY A 226 5.97 19.42 1.22
CA GLY A 226 5.53 18.05 1.42
C GLY A 226 6.56 17.15 2.10
N TYR A 227 6.38 15.85 2.01
CA TYR A 227 7.26 14.85 2.60
C TYR A 227 7.39 13.60 1.70
N PRO A 228 8.49 12.82 1.85
CA PRO A 228 9.67 13.09 2.67
C PRO A 228 10.50 14.27 2.14
N ALA A 229 11.24 14.94 3.04
CA ALA A 229 11.93 16.18 2.70
C ALA A 229 13.07 16.00 1.70
N ASP A 230 13.76 14.87 1.75
CA ASP A 230 14.93 14.51 0.96
C ASP A 230 14.61 13.85 -0.39
N PHE A 231 13.34 13.61 -0.69
CA PHE A 231 12.91 13.13 -2.02
C PHE A 231 12.61 14.30 -2.97
N ASP A 232 13.29 14.33 -4.10
CA ASP A 232 13.05 15.32 -5.17
C ASP A 232 12.14 14.73 -6.25
N ASN A 233 10.84 14.99 -6.14
CA ASN A 233 9.86 14.55 -7.13
C ASN A 233 10.03 15.25 -8.48
N THR A 234 10.67 16.42 -8.53
CA THR A 234 10.89 17.17 -9.80
C THR A 234 11.94 16.52 -10.69
N ALA A 235 12.88 15.78 -10.11
CA ALA A 235 13.90 15.02 -10.81
C ALA A 235 13.47 13.60 -11.19
N SER A 236 12.35 13.11 -10.64
CA SER A 236 11.89 11.76 -10.90
C SER A 236 11.37 11.58 -12.33
N SER A 237 11.75 10.47 -12.97
CA SER A 237 11.15 10.05 -14.23
C SER A 237 9.66 9.72 -14.10
N LYS A 238 9.17 9.48 -12.89
CA LYS A 238 7.78 9.16 -12.57
C LYS A 238 6.93 10.40 -12.24
N ARG A 239 7.45 11.58 -12.53
CA ARG A 239 6.85 12.86 -12.16
C ARG A 239 5.35 12.95 -12.43
N ILE A 240 4.91 12.64 -13.66
CA ILE A 240 3.49 12.77 -14.01
C ILE A 240 2.60 11.79 -13.22
N LEU A 241 3.12 10.60 -12.90
CA LEU A 241 2.40 9.63 -12.08
C LEU A 241 2.32 10.08 -10.62
N ILE A 242 3.40 10.67 -10.09
CA ILE A 242 3.41 11.26 -8.73
C ILE A 242 2.34 12.35 -8.64
N ASP A 243 2.36 13.33 -9.55
CA ASP A 243 1.41 14.45 -9.54
C ASP A 243 -0.03 13.96 -9.70
N LEU A 244 -0.27 12.98 -10.58
CA LEU A 244 -1.59 12.38 -10.80
C LEU A 244 -2.13 11.70 -9.52
N ILE A 245 -1.30 10.91 -8.85
CA ILE A 245 -1.71 10.24 -7.61
C ILE A 245 -1.90 11.26 -6.48
N THR A 246 -1.03 12.29 -6.38
CA THR A 246 -1.19 13.40 -5.41
C THR A 246 -2.54 14.10 -5.58
N ILE A 247 -2.92 14.45 -6.81
CA ILE A 247 -4.21 15.11 -7.09
C ILE A 247 -5.38 14.19 -6.72
N ALA A 248 -5.30 12.90 -7.10
CA ALA A 248 -6.35 11.95 -6.84
C ALA A 248 -6.52 11.68 -5.32
N ASP A 249 -5.40 11.52 -4.59
CA ASP A 249 -5.38 11.36 -3.13
C ASP A 249 -5.97 12.59 -2.42
N CYS A 250 -5.50 13.79 -2.77
CA CYS A 250 -6.04 15.04 -2.23
C CYS A 250 -7.55 15.18 -2.51
N THR A 251 -8.00 14.76 -3.68
CA THR A 251 -9.41 14.83 -4.08
C THR A 251 -10.27 13.91 -3.22
N ASP A 252 -9.89 12.64 -3.08
CA ASP A 252 -10.61 11.70 -2.21
C ASP A 252 -10.55 12.15 -0.75
N ALA A 253 -9.36 12.54 -0.29
CA ALA A 253 -9.16 13.01 1.08
C ALA A 253 -10.01 14.24 1.44
N ALA A 254 -10.22 15.17 0.51
CA ALA A 254 -10.99 16.38 0.73
C ALA A 254 -12.51 16.16 0.63
N THR A 255 -12.95 15.17 -0.15
CA THR A 255 -14.36 14.91 -0.44
C THR A 255 -14.95 13.76 0.36
N ASP A 256 -14.12 12.90 0.97
CA ASP A 256 -14.59 11.79 1.80
C ASP A 256 -15.26 12.28 3.08
N LEU A 257 -16.56 11.97 3.20
CA LEU A 257 -17.40 12.32 4.36
C LEU A 257 -17.47 11.18 5.40
N LEU A 258 -17.08 9.97 5.04
CA LEU A 258 -17.32 8.76 5.84
C LEU A 258 -16.06 8.18 6.46
N GLY A 259 -14.92 8.34 5.82
CA GLY A 259 -13.66 7.72 6.22
C GLY A 259 -12.84 8.52 7.23
N ARG A 260 -13.23 9.78 7.52
CA ARG A 260 -12.43 10.67 8.36
C ARG A 260 -13.23 11.22 9.53
N ASN A 261 -12.78 10.93 10.72
CA ASN A 261 -13.46 11.28 11.98
C ASN A 261 -13.48 12.78 12.31
N TYR A 262 -12.79 13.64 11.55
CA TYR A 262 -12.60 15.06 11.85
C TYR A 262 -12.85 16.00 10.67
N ALA A 263 -13.18 15.48 9.50
CA ALA A 263 -13.35 16.31 8.31
C ALA A 263 -14.83 16.57 8.02
N THR A 264 -15.20 17.81 8.01
CA THR A 264 -16.29 18.26 7.14
C THR A 264 -15.71 18.30 5.73
N GLY A 265 -16.24 17.48 4.81
CA GLY A 265 -15.78 17.45 3.43
C GLY A 265 -15.70 18.87 2.84
N LYS A 266 -14.63 19.13 2.10
CA LYS A 266 -14.45 20.42 1.42
C LYS A 266 -15.39 20.52 0.23
N ASN A 267 -15.83 21.74 -0.07
CA ASN A 267 -16.51 22.01 -1.33
C ASN A 267 -15.51 21.82 -2.48
N PHE A 268 -15.93 21.17 -3.56
CA PHE A 268 -15.11 20.86 -4.72
C PHE A 268 -14.44 22.10 -5.34
N TYR A 269 -15.13 23.24 -5.40
CA TYR A 269 -14.54 24.48 -5.91
C TYR A 269 -13.38 24.98 -5.04
N LYS A 270 -13.49 24.87 -3.73
CA LYS A 270 -12.41 25.22 -2.82
C LYS A 270 -11.20 24.26 -2.96
N LEU A 271 -11.47 23.00 -3.24
CA LEU A 271 -10.40 22.04 -3.54
C LEU A 271 -9.66 22.41 -4.83
N LEU A 272 -10.39 22.79 -5.88
CA LEU A 272 -9.76 23.24 -7.14
C LEU A 272 -8.87 24.47 -6.93
N GLU A 273 -9.33 25.46 -6.17
CA GLU A 273 -8.52 26.63 -5.82
C GLU A 273 -7.21 26.22 -5.11
N GLU A 274 -7.29 25.28 -4.15
CA GLU A 274 -6.12 24.75 -3.42
C GLU A 274 -5.16 23.92 -4.31
N LEU A 275 -5.65 23.29 -5.37
CA LEU A 275 -4.82 22.55 -6.32
C LEU A 275 -4.15 23.47 -7.38
N GLU A 276 -4.67 24.70 -7.56
CA GLU A 276 -4.11 25.70 -8.47
C GLU A 276 -3.02 26.58 -7.80
N GLU A 277 -2.99 26.66 -6.46
CA GLU A 277 -1.97 27.33 -5.66
C GLU A 277 -0.68 26.52 -5.53
#